data_8d9c176c844dbf0fcf97ca61b179deb8
#
_entry.id   8d9c176c844dbf0fcf97ca61b179deb8
#
_cell.length_a   1.000
_cell.length_b   1.000
_cell.length_c   1.000
_cell.angle_alpha   90.00
_cell.angle_beta   90.00
_cell.angle_gamma   90.00
#
_symmetry.space_group_name_H-M   'P 1'
#
loop_
_entity.id
_entity.type
_entity.pdbx_description
1 polymer ?
#
loop_
_entity_poly.entity_id
_entity_poly.type
_entity_poly.pdbx_seq_one_letter_code
_entity_poly.pdbx_strand_id
1 'polypeptide(L)' 'MQMDFKVPTVEDLERHRQRAEELGARLLYDRSQDDGEPLYVLADPAGHPFCLLVQ' A
#
# COMPACT_ATOMS: atom_id res chain seq x y z
N MET A 1 6.16 11.33 -9.51
CA MET A 1 6.54 9.94 -9.84
C MET A 1 5.92 9.00 -8.83
N GLN A 2 5.26 7.95 -9.30
CA GLN A 2 4.60 6.98 -8.43
C GLN A 2 5.52 5.79 -8.19
N MET A 3 5.63 5.36 -6.94
CA MET A 3 6.45 4.21 -6.57
C MET A 3 5.55 3.02 -6.24
N ASP A 4 5.98 1.84 -6.66
CA ASP A 4 5.28 0.59 -6.39
C ASP A 4 6.16 -0.31 -5.54
N PHE A 5 5.63 -0.79 -4.43
CA PHE A 5 6.31 -1.74 -3.55
C PHE A 5 5.56 -3.06 -3.60
N LYS A 6 6.26 -4.12 -3.97
CA LYS A 6 5.67 -5.45 -4.13
C LYS A 6 6.00 -6.32 -2.94
N VAL A 7 5.00 -7.04 -2.46
CA VAL A 7 5.16 -7.96 -1.33
C VAL A 7 4.66 -9.34 -1.74
N PRO A 8 5.16 -10.41 -1.10
CA PRO A 8 4.82 -11.78 -1.53
C PRO A 8 3.43 -12.26 -1.13
N THR A 9 2.84 -11.73 -0.06
CA THR A 9 1.55 -12.25 0.42
C THR A 9 0.63 -11.12 0.85
N VAL A 10 -0.67 -11.44 0.98
CA VAL A 10 -1.66 -10.49 1.49
C VAL A 10 -1.35 -10.13 2.94
N GLU A 11 -0.85 -11.07 3.73
CA GLU A 11 -0.48 -10.79 5.12
C GLU A 11 0.64 -9.76 5.18
N ASP A 12 1.62 -9.86 4.30
CA ASP A 12 2.68 -8.88 4.21
C ASP A 12 2.17 -7.54 3.72
N LEU A 13 1.21 -7.55 2.80
CA LEU A 13 0.57 -6.33 2.33
C LEU A 13 -0.03 -5.56 3.49
N GLU A 14 -0.79 -6.24 4.35
CA GLU A 14 -1.43 -5.64 5.50
C GLU A 14 -0.41 -5.11 6.51
N ARG A 15 0.64 -5.88 6.75
CA ARG A 15 1.69 -5.48 7.67
C ARG A 15 2.41 -4.22 7.20
N HIS A 16 2.72 -4.16 5.92
CA HIS A 16 3.39 -2.98 5.35
C HIS A 16 2.47 -1.76 5.37
N ARG A 17 1.18 -1.94 5.12
CA ARG A 17 0.24 -0.83 5.21
C ARG A 17 0.19 -0.26 6.62
N GLN A 18 0.08 -1.12 7.61
CA GLN A 18 0.05 -0.67 9.01
C GLN A 18 1.33 0.09 9.37
N ARG A 19 2.47 -0.44 8.93
CA ARG A 19 3.75 0.20 9.23
C ARG A 19 3.85 1.56 8.53
N ALA A 20 3.39 1.65 7.29
CA ALA A 20 3.40 2.92 6.56
C ALA A 20 2.55 3.97 7.27
N GLU A 21 1.36 3.57 7.74
CA GLU A 21 0.49 4.50 8.46
C GLU A 21 1.11 4.95 9.79
N GLU A 22 1.80 4.06 10.48
CA GLU A 22 2.52 4.42 11.70
C GLU A 22 3.60 5.46 11.44
N LEU A 23 4.18 5.45 10.24
CA LEU A 23 5.21 6.38 9.83
C LEU A 23 4.64 7.66 9.20
N GLY A 24 3.32 7.83 9.20
CA GLY A 24 2.68 9.05 8.77
C GLY A 24 2.02 9.00 7.39
N ALA A 25 2.00 7.86 6.73
CA ALA A 25 1.32 7.73 5.46
C ALA A 25 -0.19 7.68 5.65
N ARG A 26 -0.94 8.09 4.63
CA ARG A 26 -2.41 8.05 4.63
C ARG A 26 -2.89 7.10 3.56
N LEU A 27 -3.90 6.30 3.91
CA LEU A 27 -4.53 5.40 2.95
C LEU A 27 -5.46 6.23 2.04
N LEU A 28 -5.22 6.14 0.74
CA LEU A 28 -6.06 6.83 -0.26
C LEU A 28 -7.10 5.88 -0.86
N TYR A 29 -6.69 4.67 -1.23
CA TYR A 29 -7.58 3.68 -1.82
C TYR A 29 -7.26 2.31 -1.25
N ASP A 30 -8.30 1.60 -0.84
CA ASP A 30 -8.21 0.23 -0.35
C ASP A 30 -8.75 -0.70 -1.43
N ARG A 31 -7.85 -1.40 -2.10
CA ARG A 31 -8.21 -2.39 -3.12
C ARG A 31 -7.70 -3.78 -2.71
N SER A 32 -7.66 -4.03 -1.41
CA SER A 32 -7.19 -5.32 -0.90
C SER A 32 -8.10 -6.48 -1.26
N GLN A 33 -9.35 -6.19 -1.64
CA GLN A 33 -10.33 -7.21 -2.02
C GLN A 33 -10.38 -7.44 -3.53
N ASP A 34 -9.50 -6.83 -4.28
CA ASP A 34 -9.46 -7.00 -5.73
C ASP A 34 -9.04 -8.43 -6.06
N ASP A 35 -9.85 -9.11 -6.89
CA ASP A 35 -9.60 -10.51 -7.25
C ASP A 35 -8.33 -10.66 -8.10
N GLY A 36 -8.00 -9.66 -8.88
CA GLY A 36 -6.84 -9.73 -9.77
C GLY A 36 -5.55 -9.37 -9.07
N GLU A 37 -5.55 -8.27 -8.33
CA GLU A 37 -4.32 -7.74 -7.75
C GLU A 37 -4.63 -6.95 -6.48
N PRO A 38 -4.59 -7.61 -5.31
CA PRO A 38 -4.80 -6.90 -4.06
C PRO A 38 -3.75 -5.81 -3.86
N LEU A 39 -4.20 -4.60 -3.56
CA LEU A 39 -3.27 -3.48 -3.37
C LEU A 39 -3.87 -2.39 -2.50
N TYR A 40 -2.97 -1.55 -1.99
CA TYR A 40 -3.33 -0.30 -1.33
C TYR A 40 -2.62 0.85 -2.04
N VAL A 41 -3.30 1.98 -2.14
CA VAL A 41 -2.67 3.23 -2.58
C VAL A 41 -2.61 4.16 -1.37
N LEU A 42 -1.42 4.61 -1.04
CA LEU A 42 -1.20 5.50 0.10
C LEU A 42 -0.48 6.77 -0.36
N ALA A 43 -0.54 7.79 0.48
CA ALA A 43 0.28 9.00 0.30
C ALA A 43 1.26 9.09 1.44
N ASP A 44 2.52 9.41 1.12
CA ASP A 44 3.52 9.62 2.16
C ASP A 44 3.28 10.95 2.88
N PRO A 45 4.01 11.26 3.98
CA PRO A 45 3.78 12.51 4.71
C PRO A 45 3.92 13.77 3.86
N ALA A 46 4.69 13.70 2.78
CA ALA A 46 4.85 14.82 1.85
C ALA A 46 3.73 14.87 0.80
N GLY A 47 2.83 13.89 0.79
CA GLY A 47 1.70 13.86 -0.13
C GLY A 47 1.96 13.09 -1.42
N HIS A 48 3.10 12.43 -1.55
CA HIS A 48 3.41 11.66 -2.76
C HIS A 48 2.73 10.29 -2.71
N PRO A 49 2.00 9.90 -3.77
CA PRO A 49 1.31 8.61 -3.77
C PRO A 49 2.27 7.46 -4.05
N PHE A 50 1.97 6.32 -3.44
CA PHE A 50 2.68 5.08 -3.74
C PHE A 50 1.73 3.90 -3.57
N CYS A 51 2.07 2.77 -4.20
CA CYS A 51 1.26 1.57 -4.15
C CYS A 51 1.98 0.46 -3.40
N LEU A 52 1.23 -0.28 -2.58
CA LEU A 52 1.67 -1.55 -2.01
C LEU A 52 0.83 -2.64 -2.66
N LEU A 53 1.47 -3.62 -3.26
CA LEU A 53 0.74 -4.66 -3.98
C LEU A 53 1.36 -6.03 -3.78
N VAL A 54 0.51 -7.05 -3.95
CA VAL A 54 0.96 -8.43 -3.87
C VAL A 54 1.41 -8.88 -5.26
N GLN A 55 2.55 -9.55 -5.29
CA GLN A 55 3.04 -10.08 -6.54
C GLN A 55 3.29 -11.57 -6.42
#